data_13e12879ce8defa3ad915a2a3e02e5d3
#
_entry.id   13e12879ce8defa3ad915a2a3e02e5d3
#
_cell.length_a   1.000
_cell.length_b   1.000
_cell.length_c   1.000
_cell.angle_alpha   90.00
_cell.angle_beta   90.00
_cell.angle_gamma   90.00
#
_symmetry.space_group_name_H-M   'P 1'
#
loop_
_entity.id
_entity.type
_entity.pdbx_description
1 polymer ?
#
loop_
_entity_poly.entity_id
_entity_poly.type
_entity_poly.pdbx_seq_one_letter_code
_entity_poly.pdbx_strand_id
1 'polypeptide(L)'
;MPLCTIFTQCPAPFSPTQSQQGVPLTLIGESVFARCLSAQKEERVAASKVLVGPKPAKFTGDRAAFLEDLRKALFSAKVVSYAQGYALMRAAA
;
A
#
# COMPACT_ATOMS: atom_id res chain seq x y z
N MET A 1 -6.90 21.64 -11.21
CA MET A 1 -5.91 21.66 -10.10
C MET A 1 -4.65 20.96 -10.57
N PRO A 2 -3.48 21.58 -10.54
CA PRO A 2 -2.26 20.93 -11.03
C PRO A 2 -1.85 19.80 -10.08
N LEU A 3 -1.53 18.64 -10.64
CA LEU A 3 -1.06 17.42 -9.94
C LEU A 3 0.12 17.66 -8.97
N CYS A 4 0.80 18.79 -9.10
CA CYS A 4 1.98 19.13 -8.29
C CYS A 4 1.66 19.51 -6.83
N THR A 5 0.41 19.90 -6.53
CA THR A 5 0.03 20.36 -5.16
C THR A 5 -0.27 19.21 -4.21
N ILE A 6 -0.56 18.00 -4.75
CA ILE A 6 -0.87 16.81 -3.95
C ILE A 6 0.38 16.23 -3.29
N PHE A 7 1.55 16.39 -3.93
CA PHE A 7 2.82 15.86 -3.42
C PHE A 7 3.40 16.65 -2.24
N THR A 8 3.01 17.90 -2.06
CA THR A 8 3.55 18.76 -0.98
C THR A 8 2.86 18.57 0.38
N GLN A 9 1.73 17.89 0.43
CA GLN A 9 1.01 17.64 1.69
C GLN A 9 1.23 16.25 2.31
N CYS A 10 1.91 15.33 1.63
CA CYS A 10 2.39 14.12 2.27
C CYS A 10 3.67 14.46 3.06
N PRO A 11 3.67 14.34 4.41
CA PRO A 11 4.90 14.43 5.16
C PRO A 11 5.83 13.32 4.65
N ALA A 12 6.89 13.74 3.98
CA ALA A 12 7.78 12.88 3.21
C ALA A 12 8.51 11.85 4.09
N PRO A 13 8.15 10.58 4.08
CA PRO A 13 9.07 9.54 4.49
C PRO A 13 9.91 9.01 3.32
N PHE A 14 9.69 9.54 2.11
CA PHE A 14 10.48 9.15 0.94
C PHE A 14 11.60 10.17 0.72
N SER A 15 12.70 10.00 1.47
CA SER A 15 13.90 10.78 1.26
C SER A 15 14.54 10.43 -0.10
N PRO A 16 15.02 11.42 -0.88
CA PRO A 16 15.78 11.17 -2.10
C PRO A 16 16.96 10.22 -1.89
N THR A 17 17.53 10.18 -0.71
CA THR A 17 18.59 9.26 -0.29
C THR A 17 18.22 7.78 -0.41
N GLN A 18 16.95 7.42 -0.25
CA GLN A 18 16.52 6.02 -0.30
C GLN A 18 16.49 5.47 -1.73
N SER A 19 16.18 6.30 -2.73
CA SER A 19 16.23 5.90 -4.14
C SER A 19 17.67 5.83 -4.68
N GLN A 20 18.60 6.52 -4.06
CA GLN A 20 20.00 6.57 -4.49
C GLN A 20 20.80 5.32 -4.08
N GLN A 21 20.31 4.52 -3.13
CA GLN A 21 21.01 3.33 -2.64
C GLN A 21 20.78 2.08 -3.49
N GLY A 22 19.97 2.15 -4.55
CA GLY A 22 19.72 1.03 -5.45
C GLY A 22 19.01 -0.18 -4.81
N VAL A 23 18.41 0.00 -3.63
CA VAL A 23 17.67 -1.05 -2.93
C VAL A 23 16.22 -1.10 -3.43
N PRO A 24 15.68 -2.27 -3.78
CA PRO A 24 14.28 -2.38 -4.17
C PRO A 24 13.34 -2.06 -2.99
N LEU A 25 12.55 -0.99 -3.12
CA LEU A 25 11.66 -0.46 -2.09
C LEU A 25 10.18 -0.50 -2.51
N THR A 26 9.81 -1.46 -3.32
CA THR A 26 8.46 -1.53 -3.91
C THR A 26 7.35 -1.51 -2.86
N LEU A 27 7.44 -2.30 -1.81
CA LEU A 27 6.44 -2.34 -0.73
C LEU A 27 6.40 -1.04 0.08
N ILE A 28 7.56 -0.45 0.36
CA ILE A 28 7.65 0.82 1.10
C ILE A 28 7.05 1.95 0.25
N GLY A 29 7.36 2.01 -1.04
CA GLY A 29 6.78 2.97 -1.98
C GLY A 29 5.25 2.84 -2.06
N GLU A 30 4.74 1.63 -2.25
CA GLU A 30 3.30 1.36 -2.28
C GLU A 30 2.61 1.75 -0.96
N SER A 31 3.25 1.55 0.18
CA SER A 31 2.71 1.97 1.48
C SER A 31 2.52 3.48 1.56
N VAL A 32 3.46 4.25 1.00
CA VAL A 32 3.35 5.72 0.94
C VAL A 32 2.19 6.13 0.04
N PHE A 33 2.07 5.54 -1.16
CA PHE A 33 0.99 5.85 -2.09
C PHE A 33 -0.39 5.48 -1.52
N ALA A 34 -0.49 4.31 -0.91
CA ALA A 34 -1.71 3.88 -0.22
C ALA A 34 -2.11 4.85 0.90
N ARG A 35 -1.13 5.36 1.65
CA ARG A 35 -1.38 6.34 2.71
C ARG A 35 -1.85 7.69 2.15
N CYS A 36 -1.25 8.16 1.06
CA CYS A 36 -1.69 9.39 0.40
C CYS A 36 -3.14 9.26 -0.08
N LEU A 37 -3.48 8.14 -0.71
CA LEU A 37 -4.86 7.86 -1.12
C LEU A 37 -5.82 7.76 0.07
N SER A 38 -5.38 7.15 1.16
CA SER A 38 -6.16 7.03 2.40
C SER A 38 -6.47 8.40 3.02
N ALA A 39 -5.57 9.37 2.89
CA ALA A 39 -5.76 10.73 3.42
C ALA A 39 -6.88 11.50 2.71
N GLN A 40 -7.22 11.17 1.46
CA GLN A 40 -8.29 11.80 0.67
C GLN A 40 -9.68 11.24 1.06
N LYS A 41 -9.99 11.24 2.35
CA LYS A 41 -11.23 10.63 2.87
C LYS A 41 -12.49 11.29 2.31
N GLU A 42 -12.53 12.61 2.24
CA GLU A 42 -13.71 13.35 1.80
C GLU A 42 -14.02 13.08 0.32
N GLU A 43 -13.02 13.09 -0.53
CA GLU A 43 -13.16 12.77 -1.96
C GLU A 43 -13.62 11.32 -2.16
N ARG A 44 -13.05 10.37 -1.41
CA ARG A 44 -13.45 8.96 -1.47
C ARG A 44 -14.89 8.76 -1.02
N VAL A 45 -15.33 9.46 0.03
CA VAL A 45 -16.71 9.41 0.50
C VAL A 45 -17.66 10.05 -0.52
N ALA A 46 -17.27 11.15 -1.16
CA ALA A 46 -18.07 11.74 -2.23
C ALA A 46 -18.18 10.79 -3.43
N ALA A 47 -17.07 10.22 -3.86
CA ALA A 47 -17.03 9.24 -4.96
C ALA A 47 -17.87 7.99 -4.67
N SER A 48 -17.86 7.47 -3.45
CA SER A 48 -18.62 6.28 -3.08
C SER A 48 -20.14 6.44 -3.19
N LYS A 49 -20.63 7.69 -3.21
CA LYS A 49 -22.07 7.97 -3.40
C LYS A 49 -22.49 7.98 -4.86
N VAL A 50 -21.54 8.16 -5.77
CA VAL A 50 -21.79 8.30 -7.21
C VAL A 50 -21.34 7.05 -7.98
N LEU A 51 -20.21 6.47 -7.59
CA LEU A 51 -19.66 5.30 -8.25
C LEU A 51 -20.34 4.03 -7.76
N VAL A 52 -20.88 3.28 -8.71
CA VAL A 52 -21.50 1.97 -8.43
C VAL A 52 -20.40 0.92 -8.43
N GLY A 53 -20.17 0.30 -7.28
CA GLY A 53 -19.23 -0.82 -7.15
C GLY A 53 -19.79 -2.12 -7.76
N PRO A 54 -18.97 -3.16 -7.83
CA PRO A 54 -19.41 -4.48 -8.27
C PRO A 54 -20.50 -5.01 -7.34
N LYS A 55 -21.52 -5.69 -7.92
CA LYS A 55 -22.57 -6.32 -7.12
C LYS A 55 -21.94 -7.38 -6.21
N PRO A 56 -22.29 -7.39 -4.91
CA PRO A 56 -21.78 -8.39 -3.99
C PRO A 56 -22.23 -9.79 -4.42
N ALA A 57 -21.29 -10.66 -4.74
CA ALA A 57 -21.56 -12.06 -5.00
C ALA A 57 -21.32 -12.87 -3.73
N LYS A 58 -22.15 -13.89 -3.48
CA LYS A 58 -21.90 -14.83 -2.39
C LYS A 58 -20.69 -15.68 -2.75
N PHE A 59 -19.78 -15.83 -1.80
CA PHE A 59 -18.66 -16.76 -1.94
C PHE A 59 -19.20 -18.21 -1.92
N THR A 60 -18.89 -18.94 -2.99
CA THR A 60 -19.39 -20.33 -3.19
C THR A 60 -18.31 -21.41 -2.95
N GLY A 61 -17.07 -21.00 -2.66
CA GLY A 61 -15.96 -21.91 -2.39
C GLY A 61 -15.89 -22.40 -0.94
N ASP A 62 -14.90 -23.21 -0.65
CA ASP A 62 -14.58 -23.61 0.72
C ASP A 62 -14.04 -22.40 1.51
N ARG A 63 -14.84 -21.96 2.47
CA ARG A 63 -14.53 -20.80 3.30
C ARG A 63 -13.29 -21.04 4.19
N ALA A 64 -13.13 -22.27 4.69
CA ALA A 64 -12.00 -22.58 5.58
C ALA A 64 -10.68 -22.57 4.80
N ALA A 65 -10.66 -23.19 3.64
CA ALA A 65 -9.49 -23.16 2.74
C ALA A 65 -9.14 -21.73 2.34
N PHE A 66 -10.13 -20.91 1.95
CA PHE A 66 -9.91 -19.51 1.57
C PHE A 66 -9.32 -18.69 2.71
N LEU A 67 -9.81 -18.84 3.94
CA LEU A 67 -9.29 -18.13 5.10
C LEU A 67 -7.86 -18.56 5.43
N GLU A 68 -7.53 -19.84 5.27
CA GLU A 68 -6.16 -20.33 5.46
C GLU A 68 -5.20 -19.80 4.38
N ASP A 69 -5.62 -19.71 3.15
CA ASP A 69 -4.84 -19.12 2.07
C ASP A 69 -4.63 -17.61 2.30
N LEU A 70 -5.66 -16.90 2.75
CA LEU A 70 -5.56 -15.50 3.14
C LEU A 70 -4.55 -15.29 4.29
N ARG A 71 -4.57 -16.18 5.30
CA ARG A 71 -3.62 -16.16 6.41
C ARG A 71 -2.18 -16.35 5.91
N LYS A 72 -1.95 -17.32 5.03
CA LYS A 72 -0.62 -17.58 4.43
C LYS A 72 -0.15 -16.40 3.59
N ALA A 73 -1.03 -15.84 2.77
CA ALA A 73 -0.72 -14.68 1.94
C ALA A 73 -0.31 -13.47 2.79
N LEU A 74 -1.06 -13.18 3.86
CA LEU A 74 -0.75 -12.09 4.79
C LEU A 74 0.59 -12.32 5.52
N PHE A 75 0.87 -13.55 5.93
CA PHE A 75 2.14 -13.90 6.57
C PHE A 75 3.31 -13.67 5.61
N SER A 76 3.21 -14.16 4.37
CA SER A 76 4.25 -13.98 3.34
C SER A 76 4.47 -12.49 3.03
N ALA A 77 3.40 -11.72 2.89
CA ALA A 77 3.50 -10.28 2.66
C ALA A 77 4.24 -9.56 3.80
N LYS A 78 3.99 -9.94 5.06
CA LYS A 78 4.72 -9.39 6.21
C LYS A 78 6.21 -9.74 6.17
N VAL A 79 6.56 -10.99 5.88
CA VAL A 79 7.96 -11.42 5.77
C VAL A 79 8.69 -10.59 4.71
N VAL A 80 8.10 -10.42 3.53
CA VAL A 80 8.69 -9.61 2.44
C VAL A 80 8.83 -8.14 2.86
N SER A 81 7.83 -7.57 3.55
CA SER A 81 7.90 -6.19 4.05
C SER A 81 9.07 -5.97 5.01
N TYR A 82 9.27 -6.88 5.96
CA TYR A 82 10.41 -6.81 6.88
C TYR A 82 11.75 -7.02 6.15
N ALA A 83 11.81 -7.94 5.20
CA ALA A 83 13.02 -8.19 4.41
C ALA A 83 13.46 -6.94 3.63
N GLN A 84 12.52 -6.20 3.02
CA GLN A 84 12.83 -4.93 2.35
C GLN A 84 13.33 -3.87 3.35
N GLY A 85 12.70 -3.75 4.51
CA GLY A 85 13.14 -2.82 5.54
C GLY A 85 14.56 -3.10 6.04
N TYR A 86 14.88 -4.36 6.33
CA TYR A 86 16.22 -4.76 6.75
C TYR A 86 17.27 -4.60 5.64
N ALA A 87 16.90 -4.86 4.38
CA ALA A 87 17.79 -4.62 3.25
C ALA A 87 18.16 -3.13 3.14
N LEU A 88 17.18 -2.25 3.33
CA LEU A 88 17.41 -0.80 3.34
C LEU A 88 18.31 -0.38 4.50
N MET A 89 18.04 -0.84 5.72
CA MET A 89 18.86 -0.51 6.89
C MET A 89 20.32 -0.97 6.70
N ARG A 90 20.52 -2.17 6.15
CA ARG A 90 21.85 -2.69 5.88
C ARG A 90 22.60 -1.89 4.81
N ALA A 91 21.89 -1.37 3.80
CA ALA A 91 22.49 -0.53 2.77
C ALA A 91 22.83 0.88 3.27
N ALA A 92 22.17 1.34 4.34
CA ALA A 92 22.39 2.65 4.95
C ALA A 92 23.47 2.64 6.05
N ALA A 93 23.88 1.47 6.54
CA ALA A 93 24.90 1.30 7.58
C ALA A 93 26.32 1.35 7.02
#